data_4155c4eae171d1ecda158eb1a9a784df
#
_entry.id   4155c4eae171d1ecda158eb1a9a784df
#
_cell.length_a   1.000
_cell.length_b   1.000
_cell.length_c   1.000
_cell.angle_alpha   90.00
_cell.angle_beta   90.00
_cell.angle_gamma   90.00
#
_symmetry.space_group_name_H-M   'P 1'
#
loop_
_entity.id
_entity.type
_entity.pdbx_description
1 polymer ?
#
loop_
_entity_poly.entity_id
_entity_poly.type
_entity_poly.pdbx_seq_one_letter_code
_entity_poly.pdbx_strand_id
1 'polypeptide(L)'
;MKYVTELLLPADRYEIQDALDKLRLYDSSEVRCRILTCGAVPMLKGMDLEDDLYRINLLAERISGSDGNTKIHNVMMSALLKESCHRTLDELIAVTYTPDVPVFPCKSYYDYGEIVIDNEWFDEIKNVPDEAVPYLDTYTIGREMADREGGFFIDDYYVVPGSYEPADIEITIGKPERSFFCLTIAPKGRDAEKTGEKYYLPQDAGRIAEFAHDIGVELDDLEIVDFKSALPNVQPPESSDINNAIVYQAVAKKISSRLSDKGVVRLKAAMSLRPPMTVGEISELVDNLHRYDFDAGINGPDGYGFFYLDRFINDRFDMNAIADSSFAEIGEAIMTRKGCSLTDYGLISSMDGSLYGMITKEPEQTDEDLEESDEDCDEQPLEDVDMEMG
;
A
#
# COMPACT_ATOMS: atom_id res chain seq x y z
N MET A 1 -4.39 -1.98 20.55
CA MET A 1 -4.28 -0.93 19.52
C MET A 1 -4.53 -1.54 18.14
N LYS A 2 -5.22 -0.86 17.24
CA LYS A 2 -5.37 -1.31 15.85
C LYS A 2 -4.51 -0.42 14.96
N TYR A 3 -3.64 -1.02 14.17
CA TYR A 3 -2.94 -0.33 13.10
C TYR A 3 -3.83 -0.37 11.86
N VAL A 4 -3.94 0.74 11.15
CA VAL A 4 -4.75 0.88 9.94
C VAL A 4 -3.93 1.59 8.87
N THR A 5 -4.01 1.11 7.65
CA THR A 5 -3.43 1.76 6.48
C THR A 5 -4.36 1.60 5.29
N GLU A 6 -4.25 2.50 4.31
CA GLU A 6 -4.96 2.38 3.04
C GLU A 6 -3.98 1.91 1.97
N LEU A 7 -4.43 1.02 1.09
CA LEU A 7 -3.65 0.51 -0.02
C LEU A 7 -4.53 0.48 -1.27
N LEU A 8 -4.00 1.01 -2.37
CA LEU A 8 -4.63 0.89 -3.69
C LEU A 8 -4.21 -0.43 -4.32
N LEU A 9 -5.19 -1.24 -4.73
CA LEU A 9 -4.96 -2.51 -5.40
C LEU A 9 -5.41 -2.46 -6.88
N PRO A 10 -4.74 -3.16 -7.81
CA PRO A 10 -3.56 -3.99 -7.57
C PRO A 10 -2.31 -3.16 -7.26
N ALA A 11 -1.50 -3.67 -6.37
CA ALA A 11 -0.28 -3.04 -5.88
C ALA A 11 0.96 -3.87 -6.24
N ASP A 12 2.09 -3.20 -6.44
CA ASP A 12 3.37 -3.88 -6.59
C ASP A 12 3.79 -4.51 -5.24
N ARG A 13 4.63 -5.56 -5.29
CA ARG A 13 5.03 -6.31 -4.08
C ARG A 13 5.67 -5.45 -2.99
N TYR A 14 6.37 -4.37 -3.34
CA TYR A 14 6.99 -3.45 -2.38
C TYR A 14 5.94 -2.56 -1.70
N GLU A 15 4.84 -2.20 -2.38
CA GLU A 15 3.72 -1.45 -1.79
C GLU A 15 2.95 -2.30 -0.79
N ILE A 16 2.74 -3.59 -1.14
CA ILE A 16 2.16 -4.58 -0.21
C ILE A 16 3.05 -4.73 1.03
N GLN A 17 4.37 -4.85 0.82
CA GLN A 17 5.31 -4.97 1.93
C GLN A 17 5.33 -3.72 2.81
N ASP A 18 5.19 -2.52 2.23
CA ASP A 18 5.10 -1.28 2.97
C ASP A 18 3.82 -1.20 3.82
N ALA A 19 2.70 -1.64 3.25
CA ALA A 19 1.43 -1.74 4.00
C ALA A 19 1.55 -2.70 5.19
N LEU A 20 2.17 -3.88 4.99
CA LEU A 20 2.43 -4.84 6.07
C LEU A 20 3.36 -4.26 7.15
N ASP A 21 4.37 -3.49 6.76
CA ASP A 21 5.27 -2.80 7.69
C ASP A 21 4.52 -1.76 8.54
N LYS A 22 3.63 -0.98 7.94
CA LYS A 22 2.75 -0.02 8.64
C LYS A 22 1.77 -0.72 9.57
N LEU A 23 1.32 -1.91 9.22
CA LEU A 23 0.45 -2.74 10.06
C LEU A 23 1.22 -3.52 11.15
N ARG A 24 2.55 -3.50 11.16
CA ARG A 24 3.42 -4.27 12.07
C ARG A 24 3.32 -5.80 11.89
N LEU A 25 2.95 -6.24 10.69
CA LEU A 25 2.84 -7.64 10.32
C LEU A 25 4.17 -8.13 9.72
N TYR A 26 5.11 -8.49 10.59
CA TYR A 26 6.45 -8.92 10.16
C TYR A 26 6.49 -10.37 9.70
N ASP A 27 5.79 -11.24 10.42
CA ASP A 27 5.83 -12.69 10.24
C ASP A 27 4.61 -13.25 9.49
N SER A 28 3.58 -12.44 9.27
CA SER A 28 2.35 -12.81 8.59
C SER A 28 1.98 -11.80 7.52
N SER A 29 1.28 -12.26 6.49
CA SER A 29 0.61 -11.42 5.49
C SER A 29 -0.93 -11.45 5.62
N GLU A 30 -1.45 -12.18 6.62
CA GLU A 30 -2.87 -12.20 6.91
C GLU A 30 -3.35 -10.86 7.47
N VAL A 31 -4.34 -10.29 6.80
CA VAL A 31 -4.91 -8.99 7.13
C VAL A 31 -6.42 -9.08 7.19
N ARG A 32 -7.01 -8.17 7.95
CA ARG A 32 -8.42 -7.87 7.84
C ARG A 32 -8.59 -6.55 7.12
N CYS A 33 -9.20 -6.58 5.94
CA CYS A 33 -9.41 -5.39 5.14
C CYS A 33 -10.89 -5.15 4.83
N ARG A 34 -11.23 -3.91 4.51
CA ARG A 34 -12.53 -3.51 3.99
C ARG A 34 -12.35 -2.87 2.63
N ILE A 35 -13.08 -3.35 1.64
CA ILE A 35 -13.06 -2.76 0.30
C ILE A 35 -13.81 -1.43 0.33
N LEU A 36 -13.10 -0.32 0.15
CA LEU A 36 -13.69 1.01 0.13
C LEU A 36 -14.34 1.34 -1.20
N THR A 37 -13.69 0.96 -2.30
CA THR A 37 -14.19 1.16 -3.67
C THR A 37 -13.68 0.07 -4.59
N CYS A 38 -14.49 -0.33 -5.56
CA CYS A 38 -14.08 -1.16 -6.68
C CYS A 38 -14.88 -0.72 -7.92
N GLY A 39 -14.20 -0.09 -8.88
CA GLY A 39 -14.85 0.45 -10.09
C GLY A 39 -15.34 -0.64 -11.02
N ALA A 40 -14.58 -1.73 -11.17
CA ALA A 40 -14.90 -2.84 -12.07
C ALA A 40 -16.01 -3.76 -11.54
N VAL A 41 -16.09 -3.95 -10.22
CA VAL A 41 -17.10 -4.73 -9.53
C VAL A 41 -17.66 -3.94 -8.34
N PRO A 42 -18.59 -2.99 -8.57
CA PRO A 42 -19.08 -2.09 -7.50
C PRO A 42 -19.71 -2.82 -6.31
N MET A 43 -20.18 -4.04 -6.49
CA MET A 43 -20.80 -4.86 -5.45
C MET A 43 -19.79 -5.33 -4.37
N LEU A 44 -18.49 -5.30 -4.65
CA LEU A 44 -17.46 -5.58 -3.65
C LEU A 44 -17.31 -4.45 -2.60
N LYS A 45 -17.83 -3.25 -2.88
CA LYS A 45 -17.75 -2.12 -1.95
C LYS A 45 -18.40 -2.46 -0.61
N GLY A 46 -17.64 -2.25 0.46
CA GLY A 46 -18.08 -2.50 1.84
C GLY A 46 -17.88 -3.94 2.31
N MET A 47 -17.41 -4.83 1.43
CA MET A 47 -17.08 -6.21 1.81
C MET A 47 -15.85 -6.23 2.73
N ASP A 48 -15.95 -7.00 3.80
CA ASP A 48 -14.84 -7.30 4.69
C ASP A 48 -14.21 -8.64 4.26
N LEU A 49 -12.87 -8.65 4.10
CA LEU A 49 -12.07 -9.82 3.78
C LEU A 49 -11.04 -10.04 4.90
N GLU A 50 -10.81 -11.30 5.26
CA GLU A 50 -9.78 -11.70 6.20
C GLU A 50 -8.98 -12.83 5.55
N ASP A 51 -7.82 -12.49 5.00
CA ASP A 51 -6.98 -13.40 4.22
C ASP A 51 -5.58 -12.81 4.03
N ASP A 52 -4.71 -13.55 3.34
CA ASP A 52 -3.39 -13.10 2.92
C ASP A 52 -3.49 -11.91 1.94
N LEU A 53 -2.77 -10.83 2.22
CA LEU A 53 -2.81 -9.60 1.41
C LEU A 53 -2.35 -9.83 -0.05
N TYR A 54 -1.43 -10.79 -0.28
CA TYR A 54 -1.01 -11.13 -1.64
C TYR A 54 -2.12 -11.84 -2.42
N ARG A 55 -2.97 -12.64 -1.75
CA ARG A 55 -4.14 -13.27 -2.37
C ARG A 55 -5.22 -12.24 -2.68
N ILE A 56 -5.45 -11.27 -1.78
CA ILE A 56 -6.37 -10.15 -2.02
C ILE A 56 -5.87 -9.32 -3.20
N ASN A 57 -4.55 -9.10 -3.31
CA ASN A 57 -3.95 -8.42 -4.46
C ASN A 57 -4.13 -9.20 -5.76
N LEU A 58 -3.98 -10.53 -5.73
CA LEU A 58 -4.25 -11.36 -6.91
C LEU A 58 -5.69 -11.18 -7.41
N LEU A 59 -6.69 -11.15 -6.52
CA LEU A 59 -8.06 -10.87 -6.92
C LEU A 59 -8.18 -9.52 -7.63
N ALA A 60 -7.52 -8.49 -7.11
CA ALA A 60 -7.51 -7.16 -7.72
C ALA A 60 -6.81 -7.13 -9.09
N GLU A 61 -5.69 -7.85 -9.25
CA GLU A 61 -5.00 -8.03 -10.53
C GLU A 61 -5.91 -8.71 -11.56
N ARG A 62 -6.61 -9.77 -11.15
CA ARG A 62 -7.55 -10.49 -12.01
C ARG A 62 -8.74 -9.63 -12.43
N ILE A 63 -9.30 -8.83 -11.52
CA ILE A 63 -10.41 -7.91 -11.79
C ILE A 63 -10.01 -6.79 -12.73
N SER A 64 -8.78 -6.26 -12.58
CA SER A 64 -8.26 -5.14 -13.38
C SER A 64 -7.51 -5.55 -14.64
N GLY A 65 -7.29 -6.85 -14.86
CA GLY A 65 -6.52 -7.39 -15.96
C GLY A 65 -7.06 -6.97 -17.34
N SER A 66 -6.18 -6.90 -18.32
CA SER A 66 -6.44 -6.39 -19.66
C SER A 66 -6.82 -7.48 -20.69
N ASP A 67 -6.97 -8.73 -20.27
CA ASP A 67 -7.40 -9.80 -21.14
C ASP A 67 -8.89 -9.60 -21.52
N GLY A 68 -9.25 -9.84 -22.78
CA GLY A 68 -10.55 -9.50 -23.36
C GLY A 68 -11.75 -10.11 -22.64
N ASN A 69 -11.52 -11.07 -21.73
CA ASN A 69 -12.55 -11.75 -20.94
C ASN A 69 -12.84 -11.10 -19.59
N THR A 70 -12.03 -10.14 -19.15
CA THR A 70 -12.15 -9.53 -17.81
C THR A 70 -13.54 -8.94 -17.56
N LYS A 71 -14.15 -8.32 -18.57
CA LYS A 71 -15.50 -7.74 -18.42
C LYS A 71 -16.55 -8.81 -18.11
N ILE A 72 -16.49 -9.95 -18.78
CA ILE A 72 -17.41 -11.09 -18.54
C ILE A 72 -17.21 -11.64 -17.13
N HIS A 73 -15.95 -11.84 -16.69
CA HIS A 73 -15.63 -12.30 -15.33
C HIS A 73 -16.18 -11.35 -14.27
N ASN A 74 -16.03 -10.04 -14.48
CA ASN A 74 -16.55 -9.03 -13.55
C ASN A 74 -18.09 -9.02 -13.48
N VAL A 75 -18.76 -9.24 -14.61
CA VAL A 75 -20.24 -9.42 -14.68
C VAL A 75 -20.65 -10.66 -13.90
N MET A 76 -19.98 -11.79 -14.11
CA MET A 76 -20.23 -13.04 -13.39
C MET A 76 -20.04 -12.87 -11.88
N MET A 77 -18.93 -12.27 -11.47
CA MET A 77 -18.65 -11.97 -10.05
C MET A 77 -19.77 -11.10 -9.45
N SER A 78 -20.20 -10.09 -10.18
CA SER A 78 -21.31 -9.22 -9.77
C SER A 78 -22.61 -10.01 -9.61
N ALA A 79 -22.87 -10.97 -10.51
CA ALA A 79 -24.06 -11.83 -10.44
C ALA A 79 -24.02 -12.73 -9.20
N LEU A 80 -22.89 -13.37 -8.94
CA LEU A 80 -22.71 -14.23 -7.76
C LEU A 80 -22.85 -13.46 -6.44
N LEU A 81 -22.31 -12.24 -6.39
CA LEU A 81 -22.44 -11.37 -5.22
C LEU A 81 -23.86 -10.85 -5.01
N LYS A 82 -24.63 -10.69 -6.10
CA LYS A 82 -26.05 -10.32 -6.02
C LYS A 82 -26.92 -11.46 -5.49
N GLU A 83 -26.58 -12.70 -5.84
CA GLU A 83 -27.26 -13.89 -5.35
C GLU A 83 -26.93 -14.18 -3.88
N SER A 84 -25.66 -14.03 -3.49
CA SER A 84 -25.18 -14.15 -2.11
C SER A 84 -24.03 -13.17 -1.84
N CYS A 85 -24.25 -12.27 -0.88
CA CYS A 85 -23.21 -11.32 -0.45
C CYS A 85 -22.11 -11.99 0.42
N HIS A 86 -22.28 -13.26 0.78
CA HIS A 86 -21.30 -14.01 1.58
C HIS A 86 -20.54 -14.97 0.65
N ARG A 87 -19.46 -14.47 0.04
CA ARG A 87 -18.54 -15.26 -0.76
C ARG A 87 -17.15 -15.24 -0.12
N THR A 88 -16.49 -16.39 -0.19
CA THR A 88 -15.09 -16.48 0.24
C THR A 88 -14.17 -15.88 -0.83
N LEU A 89 -12.95 -15.51 -0.43
CA LEU A 89 -11.93 -15.03 -1.37
C LEU A 89 -11.64 -16.10 -2.44
N ASP A 90 -11.60 -17.39 -2.06
CA ASP A 90 -11.38 -18.50 -2.98
C ASP A 90 -12.44 -18.56 -4.07
N GLU A 91 -13.71 -18.45 -3.71
CA GLU A 91 -14.82 -18.43 -4.68
C GLU A 91 -14.72 -17.23 -5.64
N LEU A 92 -14.35 -16.03 -5.11
CA LEU A 92 -14.18 -14.83 -5.93
C LEU A 92 -12.99 -14.97 -6.89
N ILE A 93 -11.89 -15.56 -6.45
CA ILE A 93 -10.75 -15.82 -7.32
C ILE A 93 -11.08 -16.89 -8.33
N ALA A 94 -11.74 -18.00 -7.90
CA ALA A 94 -12.06 -19.13 -8.76
C ALA A 94 -12.89 -18.69 -9.98
N VAL A 95 -13.88 -17.81 -9.80
CA VAL A 95 -14.72 -17.30 -10.90
C VAL A 95 -13.92 -16.55 -11.97
N THR A 96 -12.74 -16.00 -11.61
CA THR A 96 -11.86 -15.32 -12.57
C THR A 96 -11.03 -16.28 -13.43
N TYR A 97 -10.96 -17.57 -13.07
CA TYR A 97 -10.22 -18.60 -13.81
C TYR A 97 -11.17 -19.53 -14.60
N THR A 98 -12.31 -19.86 -14.04
CA THR A 98 -13.26 -20.81 -14.62
C THR A 98 -14.65 -20.20 -14.68
N PRO A 99 -14.95 -19.41 -15.72
CA PRO A 99 -16.24 -18.79 -15.89
C PRO A 99 -17.25 -19.79 -16.45
N ASP A 100 -17.85 -20.60 -15.59
CA ASP A 100 -18.90 -21.58 -15.99
C ASP A 100 -20.33 -21.04 -15.83
N VAL A 101 -20.48 -19.74 -15.59
CA VAL A 101 -21.78 -19.11 -15.51
C VAL A 101 -22.23 -18.70 -16.92
N PRO A 102 -23.46 -19.14 -17.39
CA PRO A 102 -23.96 -18.66 -18.64
C PRO A 102 -24.16 -17.14 -18.64
N VAL A 103 -23.50 -16.46 -19.57
CA VAL A 103 -23.55 -15.00 -19.76
C VAL A 103 -23.83 -14.70 -21.21
N PHE A 104 -24.91 -13.96 -21.46
CA PHE A 104 -25.35 -13.60 -22.78
C PHE A 104 -25.29 -12.09 -22.99
N PRO A 105 -24.68 -11.59 -24.08
CA PRO A 105 -24.62 -10.15 -24.37
C PRO A 105 -26.00 -9.65 -24.83
N CYS A 106 -26.85 -9.26 -23.89
CA CYS A 106 -28.18 -8.72 -24.14
C CYS A 106 -28.63 -7.79 -23.02
N LYS A 107 -29.46 -6.78 -23.37
CA LYS A 107 -29.86 -5.68 -22.49
C LYS A 107 -31.30 -5.77 -22.02
N SER A 108 -32.09 -6.63 -22.66
CA SER A 108 -33.51 -6.70 -22.45
C SER A 108 -34.03 -8.13 -22.64
N TYR A 109 -35.24 -8.40 -22.15
CA TYR A 109 -35.91 -9.65 -22.43
C TYR A 109 -36.20 -9.85 -23.94
N TYR A 110 -36.29 -8.76 -24.71
CA TYR A 110 -36.40 -8.84 -26.15
C TYR A 110 -35.15 -9.45 -26.77
N ASP A 111 -33.96 -8.86 -26.47
CA ASP A 111 -32.69 -9.37 -27.00
C ASP A 111 -32.41 -10.80 -26.53
N TYR A 112 -32.81 -11.12 -25.30
CA TYR A 112 -32.68 -12.50 -24.79
C TYR A 112 -33.63 -13.44 -25.48
N GLY A 113 -34.84 -13.01 -25.76
CA GLY A 113 -35.84 -13.79 -26.53
C GLY A 113 -35.39 -14.11 -27.94
N GLU A 114 -34.69 -13.20 -28.63
CA GLU A 114 -34.05 -13.47 -29.92
C GLU A 114 -33.04 -14.62 -29.80
N ILE A 115 -32.16 -14.57 -28.77
CA ILE A 115 -31.19 -15.65 -28.51
C ILE A 115 -31.87 -16.98 -28.24
N VAL A 116 -32.96 -16.99 -27.47
CA VAL A 116 -33.73 -18.19 -27.12
C VAL A 116 -34.41 -18.79 -28.37
N ILE A 117 -34.96 -17.94 -29.24
CA ILE A 117 -35.61 -18.36 -30.50
C ILE A 117 -34.56 -18.91 -31.47
N ASP A 118 -33.47 -18.19 -31.70
CA ASP A 118 -32.40 -18.57 -32.62
C ASP A 118 -31.73 -19.90 -32.25
N ASN A 119 -31.70 -20.22 -30.96
CA ASN A 119 -31.11 -21.47 -30.46
C ASN A 119 -32.13 -22.56 -30.12
N GLU A 120 -33.42 -22.31 -30.37
CA GLU A 120 -34.52 -23.26 -30.12
C GLU A 120 -34.55 -23.84 -28.70
N TRP A 121 -34.28 -22.99 -27.67
CA TRP A 121 -34.15 -23.47 -26.29
C TRP A 121 -35.47 -23.81 -25.62
N PHE A 122 -36.61 -23.35 -26.18
CA PHE A 122 -37.95 -23.80 -25.77
C PHE A 122 -38.42 -24.95 -26.61
N ASP A 123 -38.90 -26.01 -25.99
CA ASP A 123 -39.49 -27.13 -26.72
C ASP A 123 -40.74 -26.74 -27.56
N GLU A 124 -41.46 -25.72 -27.08
CA GLU A 124 -42.61 -25.15 -27.76
C GLU A 124 -42.26 -24.45 -29.08
N ILE A 125 -41.01 -23.93 -29.20
CA ILE A 125 -40.53 -23.24 -30.39
C ILE A 125 -40.01 -24.23 -31.44
N LYS A 126 -39.46 -25.37 -31.05
CA LYS A 126 -38.85 -26.37 -31.96
C LYS A 126 -39.75 -26.86 -33.08
N ASN A 127 -41.06 -26.76 -32.90
CA ASN A 127 -42.04 -27.21 -33.87
C ASN A 127 -42.77 -26.06 -34.59
N VAL A 128 -42.33 -24.81 -34.39
CA VAL A 128 -42.90 -23.65 -35.05
C VAL A 128 -42.39 -23.59 -36.49
N PRO A 129 -43.28 -23.52 -37.53
CA PRO A 129 -42.83 -23.38 -38.92
C PRO A 129 -42.05 -22.07 -39.11
N ASP A 130 -41.03 -22.08 -39.97
CA ASP A 130 -40.16 -20.93 -40.24
C ASP A 130 -40.93 -19.65 -40.59
N GLU A 131 -42.06 -19.82 -41.33
CA GLU A 131 -42.92 -18.72 -41.72
C GLU A 131 -43.63 -18.06 -40.53
N ALA A 132 -43.75 -18.73 -39.39
CA ALA A 132 -44.42 -18.22 -38.19
C ALA A 132 -43.43 -17.62 -37.19
N VAL A 133 -42.14 -17.96 -37.25
CA VAL A 133 -41.09 -17.44 -36.33
C VAL A 133 -41.09 -15.91 -36.27
N PRO A 134 -41.21 -15.13 -37.37
CA PRO A 134 -41.22 -13.65 -37.31
C PRO A 134 -42.41 -13.05 -36.54
N TYR A 135 -43.43 -13.84 -36.22
CA TYR A 135 -44.64 -13.39 -35.52
C TYR A 135 -44.66 -13.84 -34.04
N LEU A 136 -43.60 -14.47 -33.54
CA LEU A 136 -43.49 -14.85 -32.14
C LEU A 136 -43.36 -13.60 -31.27
N ASP A 137 -43.93 -13.62 -30.07
CA ASP A 137 -43.73 -12.57 -29.05
C ASP A 137 -42.37 -12.77 -28.36
N THR A 138 -41.33 -12.25 -28.99
CA THR A 138 -39.94 -12.36 -28.57
C THR A 138 -39.72 -11.90 -27.12
N TYR A 139 -40.39 -10.79 -26.71
CA TYR A 139 -40.27 -10.29 -25.34
C TYR A 139 -40.85 -11.27 -24.32
N THR A 140 -42.05 -11.83 -24.58
CA THR A 140 -42.69 -12.79 -23.68
C THR A 140 -41.86 -14.07 -23.58
N ILE A 141 -41.33 -14.57 -24.69
CA ILE A 141 -40.43 -15.74 -24.70
C ILE A 141 -39.20 -15.52 -23.86
N GLY A 142 -38.51 -14.40 -24.06
CA GLY A 142 -37.31 -14.08 -23.28
C GLY A 142 -37.58 -13.93 -21.78
N ARG A 143 -38.73 -13.33 -21.42
CA ARG A 143 -39.11 -13.19 -20.01
C ARG A 143 -39.48 -14.56 -19.38
N GLU A 144 -40.23 -15.41 -20.09
CA GLU A 144 -40.59 -16.73 -19.56
C GLU A 144 -39.36 -17.62 -19.38
N MET A 145 -38.39 -17.55 -20.31
CA MET A 145 -37.11 -18.26 -20.15
C MET A 145 -36.35 -17.77 -18.95
N ALA A 146 -36.25 -16.45 -18.80
CA ALA A 146 -35.56 -15.84 -17.64
C ALA A 146 -36.22 -16.23 -16.31
N ASP A 147 -37.56 -16.28 -16.26
CA ASP A 147 -38.30 -16.71 -15.07
C ASP A 147 -38.06 -18.19 -14.74
N ARG A 148 -37.86 -19.06 -15.75
CA ARG A 148 -37.55 -20.49 -15.57
C ARG A 148 -36.12 -20.71 -15.05
N GLU A 149 -35.15 -19.96 -15.56
CA GLU A 149 -33.75 -20.12 -15.24
C GLU A 149 -33.33 -19.37 -13.99
N GLY A 150 -34.09 -18.37 -13.54
CA GLY A 150 -33.79 -17.53 -12.42
C GLY A 150 -32.64 -16.53 -12.68
N GLY A 151 -32.35 -16.25 -13.97
CA GLY A 151 -31.33 -15.30 -14.37
C GLY A 151 -31.81 -13.84 -14.26
N PHE A 152 -30.85 -12.92 -14.41
CA PHE A 152 -31.13 -11.47 -14.34
C PHE A 152 -30.10 -10.64 -15.12
N PHE A 153 -30.45 -9.39 -15.40
CA PHE A 153 -29.59 -8.47 -16.12
C PHE A 153 -28.60 -7.79 -15.17
N ILE A 154 -27.34 -7.70 -15.62
CA ILE A 154 -26.28 -6.87 -15.07
C ILE A 154 -25.61 -6.14 -16.23
N ASP A 155 -25.61 -4.81 -16.19
CA ASP A 155 -25.15 -3.96 -17.29
C ASP A 155 -25.81 -4.37 -18.61
N ASP A 156 -25.01 -4.73 -19.61
CA ASP A 156 -25.44 -5.14 -20.95
C ASP A 156 -25.48 -6.66 -21.12
N TYR A 157 -25.60 -7.43 -20.03
CA TYR A 157 -25.56 -8.89 -20.03
C TYR A 157 -26.72 -9.50 -19.26
N TYR A 158 -27.25 -10.61 -19.76
CA TYR A 158 -28.11 -11.51 -19.01
C TYR A 158 -27.28 -12.66 -18.45
N VAL A 159 -27.43 -12.97 -17.17
CA VAL A 159 -26.58 -13.92 -16.41
C VAL A 159 -27.50 -14.92 -15.70
N VAL A 160 -27.11 -16.22 -15.73
CA VAL A 160 -27.81 -17.29 -15.00
C VAL A 160 -26.88 -17.88 -13.95
N PRO A 161 -26.81 -17.33 -12.73
CA PRO A 161 -25.80 -17.70 -11.73
C PRO A 161 -26.07 -19.02 -11.01
N GLY A 162 -27.33 -19.50 -11.00
CA GLY A 162 -27.76 -20.65 -10.20
C GLY A 162 -27.14 -22.00 -10.56
N SER A 163 -26.36 -22.08 -11.66
CA SER A 163 -25.65 -23.30 -12.09
C SER A 163 -24.15 -23.26 -11.77
N TYR A 164 -23.65 -22.19 -11.14
CA TYR A 164 -22.23 -22.04 -10.85
C TYR A 164 -21.78 -22.90 -9.69
N GLU A 165 -20.87 -23.80 -9.96
CA GLU A 165 -20.08 -24.51 -8.94
C GLU A 165 -18.65 -23.96 -8.98
N PRO A 166 -18.13 -23.40 -7.87
CA PRO A 166 -16.76 -22.93 -7.81
C PRO A 166 -15.78 -24.06 -8.16
N ALA A 167 -14.84 -23.80 -9.06
CA ALA A 167 -13.78 -24.74 -9.32
C ALA A 167 -12.90 -24.88 -8.05
N ASP A 168 -12.50 -26.11 -7.75
CA ASP A 168 -11.52 -26.39 -6.69
C ASP A 168 -10.12 -26.00 -7.19
N ILE A 169 -9.77 -24.72 -6.99
CA ILE A 169 -8.48 -24.15 -7.41
C ILE A 169 -7.65 -23.89 -6.15
N GLU A 170 -6.62 -24.70 -5.96
CA GLU A 170 -5.62 -24.43 -4.94
C GLU A 170 -4.69 -23.31 -5.42
N ILE A 171 -4.87 -22.09 -4.88
CA ILE A 171 -4.05 -20.94 -5.19
C ILE A 171 -3.08 -20.71 -4.04
N THR A 172 -1.86 -21.20 -4.21
CA THR A 172 -0.76 -20.93 -3.28
C THR A 172 0.07 -19.76 -3.78
N ILE A 173 0.03 -18.66 -3.08
CA ILE A 173 0.92 -17.51 -3.33
C ILE A 173 1.96 -17.48 -2.23
N GLY A 174 3.23 -17.69 -2.60
CA GLY A 174 4.33 -17.53 -1.67
C GLY A 174 4.57 -16.06 -1.36
N LYS A 175 4.80 -15.74 -0.07
CA LYS A 175 5.28 -14.41 0.33
C LYS A 175 6.63 -14.16 -0.35
N PRO A 176 6.76 -13.12 -1.20
CA PRO A 176 8.03 -12.85 -1.87
C PRO A 176 9.07 -12.37 -0.84
N GLU A 177 10.33 -12.63 -1.13
CA GLU A 177 11.42 -12.09 -0.34
C GLU A 177 11.38 -10.54 -0.36
N ARG A 178 11.78 -9.93 0.75
CA ARG A 178 11.77 -8.47 0.92
C ARG A 178 12.72 -7.79 -0.06
N SER A 179 12.20 -6.85 -0.83
CA SER A 179 12.98 -6.01 -1.74
C SER A 179 12.88 -4.55 -1.33
N PHE A 180 13.92 -3.76 -1.64
CA PHE A 180 14.00 -2.35 -1.26
C PHE A 180 13.88 -1.41 -2.45
N PHE A 181 14.35 -1.86 -3.61
CA PHE A 181 14.32 -1.09 -4.85
C PHE A 181 13.79 -1.96 -5.98
N CYS A 182 13.04 -1.35 -6.88
CA CYS A 182 12.60 -1.94 -8.13
C CYS A 182 13.11 -1.08 -9.27
N LEU A 183 13.92 -1.66 -10.15
CA LEU A 183 14.43 -1.04 -11.36
C LEU A 183 13.71 -1.63 -12.55
N THR A 184 13.19 -0.80 -13.44
CA THR A 184 12.80 -1.27 -14.78
C THR A 184 13.96 -1.00 -15.72
N ILE A 185 14.47 -2.06 -16.34
CA ILE A 185 15.65 -2.02 -17.21
C ILE A 185 15.23 -2.41 -18.61
N ALA A 186 15.66 -1.63 -19.60
CA ALA A 186 15.39 -1.89 -21.01
C ALA A 186 16.66 -1.68 -21.87
N PRO A 187 16.73 -2.25 -23.08
CA PRO A 187 17.78 -1.94 -24.04
C PRO A 187 17.69 -0.48 -24.51
N LYS A 188 18.83 0.22 -24.57
CA LYS A 188 18.90 1.61 -25.02
C LYS A 188 18.24 1.81 -26.38
N GLY A 189 17.40 2.84 -26.48
CA GLY A 189 16.73 3.21 -27.71
C GLY A 189 15.60 2.29 -28.17
N ARG A 190 15.16 1.35 -27.34
CA ARG A 190 13.96 0.54 -27.56
C ARG A 190 12.78 1.07 -26.74
N ASP A 191 11.56 0.68 -27.16
CA ASP A 191 10.33 1.01 -26.46
C ASP A 191 10.32 0.30 -25.08
N ALA A 192 10.51 1.08 -24.02
CA ALA A 192 10.60 0.57 -22.65
C ALA A 192 9.32 -0.11 -22.17
N GLU A 193 8.14 0.30 -22.67
CA GLU A 193 6.86 -0.35 -22.29
C GLU A 193 6.78 -1.79 -22.81
N LYS A 194 7.45 -2.07 -23.94
CA LYS A 194 7.42 -3.39 -24.57
C LYS A 194 8.60 -4.29 -24.21
N THR A 195 9.74 -3.69 -23.89
CA THR A 195 11.01 -4.42 -23.72
C THR A 195 11.61 -4.29 -22.32
N GLY A 196 11.02 -3.46 -21.47
CA GLY A 196 11.50 -3.27 -20.10
C GLY A 196 11.11 -4.42 -19.18
N GLU A 197 12.04 -4.88 -18.36
CA GLU A 197 11.82 -5.86 -17.31
C GLU A 197 12.05 -5.26 -15.92
N LYS A 198 11.24 -5.69 -14.95
CA LYS A 198 11.35 -5.28 -13.54
C LYS A 198 12.32 -6.16 -12.76
N TYR A 199 13.25 -5.55 -12.05
CA TYR A 199 14.24 -6.19 -11.18
C TYR A 199 14.10 -5.69 -9.75
N TYR A 200 13.84 -6.60 -8.85
CA TYR A 200 13.67 -6.31 -7.44
C TYR A 200 14.97 -6.60 -6.67
N LEU A 201 15.57 -5.57 -6.10
CA LEU A 201 16.84 -5.68 -5.42
C LEU A 201 16.66 -5.92 -3.90
N PRO A 202 17.46 -6.80 -3.29
CA PRO A 202 18.69 -7.40 -3.85
C PRO A 202 18.52 -8.72 -4.63
N GLN A 203 17.31 -9.30 -4.71
CA GLN A 203 17.12 -10.68 -5.18
C GLN A 203 17.47 -10.86 -6.67
N ASP A 204 16.98 -9.96 -7.50
CA ASP A 204 17.06 -10.09 -8.96
C ASP A 204 18.38 -9.58 -9.58
N ALA A 205 19.35 -9.20 -8.76
CA ALA A 205 20.56 -8.56 -9.27
C ALA A 205 21.38 -9.41 -10.27
N GLY A 206 21.40 -10.72 -10.08
CA GLY A 206 22.07 -11.65 -11.03
C GLY A 206 21.37 -11.75 -12.38
N ARG A 207 20.05 -11.57 -12.41
CA ARG A 207 19.21 -11.70 -13.61
C ARG A 207 19.42 -10.55 -14.62
N ILE A 208 19.97 -9.41 -14.18
CA ILE A 208 20.25 -8.29 -15.11
C ILE A 208 21.28 -8.69 -16.16
N ALA A 209 22.33 -9.43 -15.76
CA ALA A 209 23.33 -9.95 -16.69
C ALA A 209 22.78 -11.07 -17.58
N GLU A 210 21.92 -11.94 -17.03
CA GLU A 210 21.21 -12.98 -17.79
C GLU A 210 20.32 -12.35 -18.86
N PHE A 211 19.55 -11.31 -18.51
CA PHE A 211 18.71 -10.58 -19.45
C PHE A 211 19.52 -9.99 -20.62
N ALA A 212 20.65 -9.31 -20.35
CA ALA A 212 21.51 -8.80 -21.39
C ALA A 212 21.96 -9.89 -22.37
N HIS A 213 22.39 -11.03 -21.80
CA HIS A 213 22.83 -12.20 -22.59
C HIS A 213 21.67 -12.76 -23.43
N ASP A 214 20.47 -12.92 -22.88
CA ASP A 214 19.32 -13.53 -23.54
C ASP A 214 18.83 -12.71 -24.74
N ILE A 215 18.91 -11.36 -24.63
CA ILE A 215 18.55 -10.47 -25.74
C ILE A 215 19.73 -10.12 -26.65
N GLY A 216 20.92 -10.64 -26.35
CA GLY A 216 22.13 -10.50 -27.19
C GLY A 216 22.72 -9.10 -27.20
N VAL A 217 22.71 -8.38 -26.08
CA VAL A 217 23.32 -7.04 -25.91
C VAL A 217 24.36 -7.07 -24.80
N GLU A 218 25.27 -6.09 -24.81
CA GLU A 218 26.20 -5.90 -23.70
C GLU A 218 25.48 -5.19 -22.54
N LEU A 219 25.99 -5.34 -21.31
CA LEU A 219 25.41 -4.65 -20.13
C LEU A 219 25.35 -3.12 -20.32
N ASP A 220 26.37 -2.53 -20.95
CA ASP A 220 26.45 -1.11 -21.21
C ASP A 220 25.39 -0.60 -22.23
N ASP A 221 24.75 -1.52 -22.97
CA ASP A 221 23.63 -1.21 -23.87
C ASP A 221 22.29 -1.23 -23.18
N LEU A 222 22.24 -1.52 -21.88
CA LEU A 222 21.04 -1.42 -21.05
C LEU A 222 20.96 -0.04 -20.38
N GLU A 223 19.73 0.35 -20.04
CA GLU A 223 19.46 1.56 -19.27
C GLU A 223 18.34 1.35 -18.25
N ILE A 224 18.39 2.10 -17.15
CA ILE A 224 17.32 2.17 -16.17
C ILE A 224 16.28 3.16 -16.67
N VAL A 225 15.07 2.67 -16.94
CA VAL A 225 13.96 3.48 -17.51
C VAL A 225 12.92 3.87 -16.47
N ASP A 226 12.80 3.12 -15.37
CA ASP A 226 11.95 3.46 -14.25
C ASP A 226 12.59 2.99 -12.94
N PHE A 227 12.28 3.71 -11.85
CA PHE A 227 12.78 3.45 -10.52
C PHE A 227 11.66 3.60 -9.50
N LYS A 228 11.52 2.60 -8.65
CA LYS A 228 10.60 2.63 -7.50
C LYS A 228 11.30 2.10 -6.25
N SER A 229 10.83 2.52 -5.09
CA SER A 229 11.42 2.16 -3.80
C SER A 229 10.37 1.76 -2.79
N ALA A 230 10.67 0.69 -2.02
CA ALA A 230 9.94 0.30 -0.82
C ALA A 230 10.29 1.19 0.39
N LEU A 231 11.37 1.97 0.29
CA LEU A 231 11.82 2.91 1.31
C LEU A 231 11.25 4.30 0.99
N PRO A 232 10.79 5.07 1.98
CA PRO A 232 10.30 6.43 1.76
C PRO A 232 11.45 7.38 1.42
N ASN A 233 11.12 8.45 0.68
CA ASN A 233 12.04 9.57 0.42
C ASN A 233 13.41 9.15 -0.16
N VAL A 234 13.43 8.23 -1.12
CA VAL A 234 14.63 7.86 -1.88
C VAL A 234 14.73 8.70 -3.13
N GLN A 235 15.89 9.29 -3.39
CA GLN A 235 16.17 9.92 -4.67
C GLN A 235 16.33 8.85 -5.75
N PRO A 236 15.69 9.00 -6.93
CA PRO A 236 15.97 8.13 -8.06
C PRO A 236 17.42 8.27 -8.54
N PRO A 237 17.92 7.31 -9.35
CA PRO A 237 19.25 7.43 -9.96
C PRO A 237 19.40 8.75 -10.72
N GLU A 238 20.55 9.41 -10.59
CA GLU A 238 20.84 10.69 -11.29
C GLU A 238 20.90 10.54 -12.82
N SER A 239 21.14 9.33 -13.30
CA SER A 239 21.19 9.00 -14.72
C SER A 239 20.62 7.61 -14.98
N SER A 240 20.24 7.34 -16.22
CA SER A 240 19.76 6.02 -16.68
C SER A 240 20.88 4.96 -16.78
N ASP A 241 22.12 5.29 -16.38
CA ASP A 241 23.25 4.37 -16.47
C ASP A 241 23.01 3.10 -15.65
N ILE A 242 23.16 1.94 -16.30
CA ILE A 242 23.00 0.63 -15.68
C ILE A 242 23.94 0.41 -14.48
N ASN A 243 25.08 1.09 -14.43
CA ASN A 243 26.00 1.02 -13.31
C ASN A 243 25.39 1.51 -11.99
N ASN A 244 24.36 2.35 -12.03
CA ASN A 244 23.60 2.72 -10.85
C ASN A 244 22.92 1.50 -10.19
N ALA A 245 22.52 0.49 -10.98
CA ALA A 245 21.94 -0.74 -10.44
C ALA A 245 22.88 -1.45 -9.45
N ILE A 246 24.19 -1.40 -9.68
CA ILE A 246 25.20 -1.99 -8.79
C ILE A 246 25.23 -1.25 -7.44
N VAL A 247 25.11 0.07 -7.45
CA VAL A 247 25.12 0.91 -6.24
C VAL A 247 23.84 0.62 -5.41
N TYR A 248 22.67 0.61 -6.05
CA TYR A 248 21.40 0.29 -5.38
C TYR A 248 21.40 -1.14 -4.85
N GLN A 249 21.96 -2.10 -5.60
CA GLN A 249 22.13 -3.48 -5.14
C GLN A 249 23.00 -3.59 -3.89
N ALA A 250 24.13 -2.88 -3.85
CA ALA A 250 25.03 -2.90 -2.71
C ALA A 250 24.33 -2.40 -1.43
N VAL A 251 23.55 -1.31 -1.55
CA VAL A 251 22.77 -0.78 -0.43
C VAL A 251 21.63 -1.72 -0.04
N ALA A 252 20.91 -2.30 -1.00
CA ALA A 252 19.88 -3.29 -0.73
C ALA A 252 20.43 -4.52 0.02
N LYS A 253 21.59 -5.05 -0.40
CA LYS A 253 22.29 -6.14 0.30
C LYS A 253 22.73 -5.74 1.70
N LYS A 254 23.22 -4.51 1.88
CA LYS A 254 23.60 -3.99 3.20
C LYS A 254 22.40 -3.94 4.15
N ILE A 255 21.26 -3.45 3.68
CA ILE A 255 20.02 -3.41 4.47
C ILE A 255 19.61 -4.83 4.85
N SER A 256 19.46 -5.74 3.88
CA SER A 256 19.08 -7.14 4.13
C SER A 256 20.00 -7.89 5.10
N SER A 257 21.31 -7.63 5.02
CA SER A 257 22.29 -8.34 5.85
C SER A 257 22.44 -7.80 7.26
N ARG A 258 22.12 -6.52 7.49
CA ARG A 258 22.35 -5.85 8.78
C ARG A 258 21.09 -5.61 9.59
N LEU A 259 19.93 -5.54 8.94
CA LEU A 259 18.69 -5.18 9.60
C LEU A 259 17.71 -6.37 9.62
N SER A 260 17.12 -6.61 10.78
CA SER A 260 15.92 -7.43 10.90
C SER A 260 14.70 -6.69 10.34
N ASP A 261 13.56 -7.33 10.19
CA ASP A 261 12.31 -6.69 9.75
C ASP A 261 11.96 -5.46 10.60
N LYS A 262 12.07 -5.55 11.93
CA LYS A 262 11.91 -4.40 12.83
C LYS A 262 12.95 -3.31 12.59
N GLY A 263 14.17 -3.69 12.23
CA GLY A 263 15.22 -2.75 11.86
C GLY A 263 14.90 -2.00 10.57
N VAL A 264 14.32 -2.68 9.58
CA VAL A 264 13.84 -2.04 8.33
C VAL A 264 12.72 -1.06 8.60
N VAL A 265 11.75 -1.41 9.46
CA VAL A 265 10.66 -0.50 9.83
C VAL A 265 11.20 0.74 10.55
N ARG A 266 12.20 0.57 11.45
CA ARG A 266 12.90 1.70 12.09
C ARG A 266 13.63 2.57 11.06
N LEU A 267 14.27 1.96 10.04
CA LEU A 267 14.90 2.70 8.94
C LEU A 267 13.86 3.52 8.17
N LYS A 268 12.72 2.94 7.83
CA LYS A 268 11.61 3.64 7.17
C LYS A 268 11.09 4.82 8.00
N ALA A 269 10.93 4.63 9.31
CA ALA A 269 10.55 5.70 10.23
C ALA A 269 11.57 6.86 10.22
N ALA A 270 12.88 6.55 10.27
CA ALA A 270 13.93 7.56 10.23
C ALA A 270 13.98 8.29 8.89
N MET A 271 13.72 7.59 7.78
CA MET A 271 13.73 8.18 6.43
C MET A 271 12.51 9.04 6.16
N SER A 272 11.33 8.68 6.68
CA SER A 272 10.07 9.42 6.44
C SER A 272 10.12 10.86 6.96
N LEU A 273 10.98 11.15 7.93
CA LEU A 273 11.18 12.48 8.51
C LEU A 273 12.24 13.32 7.78
N ARG A 274 12.85 12.80 6.73
CA ARG A 274 13.94 13.43 6.01
C ARG A 274 13.53 13.86 4.60
N PRO A 275 14.22 14.84 4.01
CA PRO A 275 14.10 15.09 2.58
C PRO A 275 14.56 13.86 1.78
N PRO A 276 14.26 13.80 0.47
CA PRO A 276 14.74 12.72 -0.39
C PRO A 276 16.25 12.49 -0.26
N MET A 277 16.65 11.24 -0.02
CA MET A 277 18.01 10.82 0.29
C MET A 277 18.64 10.07 -0.88
N THR A 278 19.91 10.31 -1.12
CA THR A 278 20.74 9.50 -2.01
C THR A 278 21.02 8.12 -1.40
N VAL A 279 21.37 7.14 -2.23
CA VAL A 279 21.76 5.80 -1.74
C VAL A 279 22.96 5.82 -0.81
N GLY A 280 23.89 6.76 -0.99
CA GLY A 280 25.02 6.97 -0.08
C GLY A 280 24.56 7.37 1.32
N GLU A 281 23.68 8.38 1.41
CA GLU A 281 23.10 8.84 2.68
C GLU A 281 22.26 7.74 3.35
N ILE A 282 21.52 6.93 2.57
CA ILE A 282 20.80 5.77 3.11
C ILE A 282 21.79 4.76 3.70
N SER A 283 22.89 4.48 3.01
CA SER A 283 23.96 3.60 3.51
C SER A 283 24.53 4.08 4.83
N GLU A 284 24.80 5.39 4.97
CA GLU A 284 25.28 6.00 6.22
C GLU A 284 24.21 5.95 7.32
N LEU A 285 22.94 6.16 6.98
CA LEU A 285 21.85 6.05 7.94
C LEU A 285 21.72 4.63 8.50
N VAL A 286 21.89 3.60 7.66
CA VAL A 286 21.89 2.19 8.09
C VAL A 286 22.98 1.93 9.13
N ASP A 287 24.19 2.47 8.93
CA ASP A 287 25.31 2.35 9.91
C ASP A 287 25.00 3.05 11.23
N ASN A 288 24.29 4.17 11.19
CA ASN A 288 23.96 5.01 12.34
C ASN A 288 22.56 4.75 12.92
N LEU A 289 21.82 3.77 12.41
CA LEU A 289 20.44 3.54 12.80
C LEU A 289 20.28 3.20 14.30
N HIS A 290 21.30 2.61 14.91
CA HIS A 290 21.33 2.30 16.33
C HIS A 290 21.28 3.53 17.25
N ARG A 291 21.56 4.73 16.72
CA ARG A 291 21.52 6.02 17.43
C ARG A 291 20.10 6.59 17.56
N TYR A 292 19.10 5.96 16.95
CA TYR A 292 17.69 6.36 17.07
C TYR A 292 16.98 5.38 17.99
N ASP A 293 16.30 5.87 19.01
CA ASP A 293 15.36 5.04 19.76
C ASP A 293 14.02 4.95 19.00
N PHE A 294 13.42 3.78 18.98
CA PHE A 294 12.25 3.52 18.14
C PHE A 294 11.27 2.56 18.82
N ASP A 295 9.99 2.91 18.80
CA ASP A 295 8.90 2.07 19.27
C ASP A 295 7.81 1.95 18.20
N ALA A 296 7.72 0.77 17.59
CA ALA A 296 6.69 0.45 16.62
C ALA A 296 5.30 0.30 17.26
N GLY A 297 5.21 0.09 18.58
CA GLY A 297 3.95 -0.09 19.31
C GLY A 297 3.16 1.21 19.49
N ILE A 298 3.80 2.36 19.33
CA ILE A 298 3.16 3.67 19.51
C ILE A 298 2.64 4.17 18.17
N ASN A 299 1.33 4.40 18.08
CA ASN A 299 0.64 4.88 16.88
C ASN A 299 -0.11 6.20 17.08
N GLY A 300 0.00 6.81 18.25
CA GLY A 300 -0.62 8.09 18.57
C GLY A 300 0.00 8.75 19.80
N PRO A 301 -0.18 10.06 19.98
CA PRO A 301 0.29 10.78 21.17
C PRO A 301 -0.32 10.24 22.46
N ASP A 302 -1.60 9.84 22.43
CA ASP A 302 -2.32 9.24 23.55
C ASP A 302 -1.64 7.98 24.06
N GLY A 303 -1.29 7.06 23.15
CA GLY A 303 -0.55 5.85 23.48
C GLY A 303 0.81 6.17 24.09
N TYR A 304 1.53 7.15 23.54
CA TYR A 304 2.84 7.53 24.09
C TYR A 304 2.70 8.19 25.48
N GLY A 305 1.74 9.08 25.66
CA GLY A 305 1.47 9.71 26.95
C GLY A 305 1.14 8.68 28.02
N PHE A 306 0.27 7.71 27.71
CA PHE A 306 -0.06 6.62 28.59
C PHE A 306 1.17 5.78 28.99
N PHE A 307 1.91 5.23 28.00
CA PHE A 307 3.06 4.36 28.28
C PHE A 307 4.22 5.09 28.96
N TYR A 308 4.42 6.38 28.65
CA TYR A 308 5.43 7.18 29.33
C TYR A 308 5.10 7.38 30.82
N LEU A 309 3.86 7.74 31.11
CA LEU A 309 3.42 7.94 32.49
C LEU A 309 3.42 6.62 33.28
N ASP A 310 2.89 5.54 32.71
CA ASP A 310 2.90 4.20 33.32
C ASP A 310 4.31 3.78 33.76
N ARG A 311 5.33 4.10 32.94
CA ARG A 311 6.73 3.78 33.25
C ARG A 311 7.34 4.62 34.37
N PHE A 312 6.90 5.87 34.55
CA PHE A 312 7.52 6.82 35.49
C PHE A 312 6.64 7.21 36.67
N ILE A 313 5.37 6.87 36.63
CA ILE A 313 4.47 7.06 37.76
C ILE A 313 4.55 5.80 38.64
N ASN A 314 5.06 5.97 39.85
CA ASN A 314 5.08 4.91 40.86
C ASN A 314 3.64 4.52 41.27
N ASP A 315 3.48 3.34 41.87
CA ASP A 315 2.22 2.75 42.43
C ASP A 315 1.37 3.69 43.31
N ARG A 316 1.77 4.92 43.48
CA ARG A 316 1.12 5.94 44.29
C ARG A 316 0.13 6.82 43.51
N PHE A 317 0.10 6.72 42.20
CA PHE A 317 -0.78 7.52 41.34
C PHE A 317 -1.75 6.60 40.58
N ASP A 318 -3.04 6.91 40.70
CA ASP A 318 -4.06 6.18 39.95
C ASP A 318 -4.17 6.77 38.54
N MET A 319 -3.71 6.01 37.56
CA MET A 319 -3.81 6.37 36.12
C MET A 319 -5.26 6.63 35.69
N ASN A 320 -6.25 6.02 36.35
CA ASN A 320 -7.67 6.27 36.07
C ASN A 320 -8.14 7.67 36.52
N ALA A 321 -7.33 8.39 37.31
CA ALA A 321 -7.60 9.79 37.65
C ALA A 321 -7.27 10.77 36.48
N ILE A 322 -6.56 10.32 35.43
CA ILE A 322 -6.28 11.09 34.25
C ILE A 322 -7.40 10.85 33.23
N ALA A 323 -8.03 11.92 32.75
CA ALA A 323 -9.01 11.78 31.68
C ALA A 323 -8.34 11.26 30.39
N ASP A 324 -9.00 10.33 29.68
CA ASP A 324 -8.47 9.72 28.45
C ASP A 324 -8.00 10.76 27.41
N SER A 325 -8.71 11.88 27.30
CA SER A 325 -8.34 12.99 26.40
C SER A 325 -7.02 13.68 26.77
N SER A 326 -6.61 13.61 28.06
CA SER A 326 -5.39 14.26 28.53
C SER A 326 -4.12 13.48 28.17
N PHE A 327 -4.23 12.18 27.87
CA PHE A 327 -3.06 11.40 27.44
C PHE A 327 -2.49 11.88 26.12
N ALA A 328 -3.33 12.34 25.19
CA ALA A 328 -2.86 12.89 23.91
C ALA A 328 -2.08 14.19 24.12
N GLU A 329 -2.60 15.14 24.92
CA GLU A 329 -1.92 16.41 25.24
C GLU A 329 -0.57 16.17 25.97
N ILE A 330 -0.58 15.25 26.94
CA ILE A 330 0.64 14.85 27.65
C ILE A 330 1.66 14.24 26.69
N GLY A 331 1.20 13.34 25.80
CA GLY A 331 2.06 12.70 24.81
C GLY A 331 2.69 13.71 23.86
N GLU A 332 1.92 14.65 23.34
CA GLU A 332 2.43 15.73 22.47
C GLU A 332 3.45 16.61 23.18
N ALA A 333 3.20 16.98 24.43
CA ALA A 333 4.13 17.76 25.24
C ALA A 333 5.45 17.02 25.46
N ILE A 334 5.39 15.69 25.75
CA ILE A 334 6.57 14.86 25.94
C ILE A 334 7.32 14.70 24.61
N MET A 335 6.61 14.44 23.50
CA MET A 335 7.23 14.32 22.18
C MET A 335 8.01 15.59 21.82
N THR A 336 7.41 16.75 22.03
CA THR A 336 8.05 18.05 21.76
C THR A 336 9.32 18.23 22.58
N ARG A 337 9.27 17.97 23.89
CA ARG A 337 10.43 18.11 24.77
C ARG A 337 11.56 17.15 24.45
N LYS A 338 11.25 15.95 23.98
CA LYS A 338 12.23 14.92 23.66
C LYS A 338 12.72 14.96 22.22
N GLY A 339 12.11 15.79 21.37
CA GLY A 339 12.40 15.81 19.95
C GLY A 339 12.04 14.48 19.28
N CYS A 340 10.96 13.82 19.73
CA CYS A 340 10.45 12.60 19.13
C CYS A 340 9.39 12.93 18.07
N SER A 341 9.26 12.07 17.07
CA SER A 341 8.29 12.24 15.99
C SER A 341 7.51 10.96 15.78
N LEU A 342 6.19 11.11 15.60
CA LEU A 342 5.32 10.02 15.19
C LEU A 342 5.35 9.88 13.67
N THR A 343 5.45 8.65 13.20
CA THR A 343 5.43 8.28 11.79
C THR A 343 4.42 7.17 11.55
N ASP A 344 4.10 6.87 10.29
CA ASP A 344 3.26 5.72 9.93
C ASP A 344 3.83 4.38 10.44
N TYR A 345 5.12 4.35 10.73
CA TYR A 345 5.84 3.15 11.17
C TYR A 345 5.99 3.05 12.69
N GLY A 346 5.70 4.10 13.44
CA GLY A 346 5.83 4.17 14.89
C GLY A 346 6.48 5.47 15.36
N LEU A 347 6.76 5.55 16.66
CA LEU A 347 7.41 6.67 17.29
C LEU A 347 8.94 6.53 17.20
N ILE A 348 9.63 7.59 16.79
CA ILE A 348 11.09 7.61 16.68
C ILE A 348 11.67 8.85 17.34
N SER A 349 12.83 8.70 18.01
CA SER A 349 13.57 9.81 18.60
C SER A 349 14.38 10.58 17.56
N SER A 350 14.87 11.76 17.92
CA SER A 350 16.02 12.37 17.25
C SER A 350 17.27 11.49 17.39
N MET A 351 18.31 11.78 16.59
CA MET A 351 19.61 11.08 16.73
C MET A 351 20.15 11.30 18.13
N ASP A 352 20.59 10.21 18.77
CA ASP A 352 21.05 10.15 20.17
C ASP A 352 19.98 10.50 21.21
N GLY A 353 18.72 10.66 20.80
CA GLY A 353 17.58 10.86 21.69
C GLY A 353 17.10 9.56 22.31
N SER A 354 16.29 9.67 23.38
CA SER A 354 15.66 8.54 24.04
C SER A 354 14.17 8.76 24.21
N LEU A 355 13.35 7.78 23.80
CA LEU A 355 11.90 7.82 23.97
C LEU A 355 11.50 7.74 25.45
N TYR A 356 12.20 6.93 26.22
CA TYR A 356 11.83 6.57 27.59
C TYR A 356 12.83 7.02 28.66
N GLY A 357 13.81 7.84 28.29
CA GLY A 357 14.70 8.48 29.29
C GLY A 357 13.93 9.53 30.11
N MET A 358 14.33 9.75 31.37
CA MET A 358 13.74 10.85 32.14
C MET A 358 14.00 12.19 31.44
N ILE A 359 12.97 13.05 31.43
CA ILE A 359 13.15 14.45 31.06
C ILE A 359 13.87 15.08 32.24
N THR A 360 15.17 15.43 32.11
CA THR A 360 15.85 16.30 33.05
C THR A 360 15.13 17.64 32.99
N LYS A 361 14.63 18.12 34.15
CA LYS A 361 14.23 19.53 34.24
C LYS A 361 15.46 20.37 33.87
N GLU A 362 15.36 21.15 32.81
CA GLU A 362 16.30 22.29 32.69
C GLU A 362 16.19 23.07 34.00
N PRO A 363 17.32 23.49 34.61
CA PRO A 363 17.24 24.37 35.72
C PRO A 363 16.37 25.56 35.31
N GLU A 364 15.26 25.77 36.04
CA GLU A 364 14.47 26.98 35.91
C GLU A 364 15.49 28.10 36.00
N GLN A 365 15.68 28.88 34.93
CA GLN A 365 16.39 30.15 35.02
C GLN A 365 15.57 30.94 36.06
N THR A 366 16.13 31.02 37.26
CA THR A 366 15.59 31.89 38.31
C THR A 366 15.81 33.30 37.80
N ASP A 367 14.73 34.13 37.88
CA ASP A 367 14.76 35.56 37.54
C ASP A 367 15.82 36.35 38.33
N GLU A 368 16.57 35.70 39.22
CA GLU A 368 17.72 36.26 39.95
C GLU A 368 18.95 36.49 39.06
N ASP A 369 19.07 35.83 37.89
CA ASP A 369 20.18 36.05 36.97
C ASP A 369 20.00 37.27 36.04
N LEU A 370 18.85 37.97 36.13
CA LEU A 370 18.54 39.15 35.31
C LEU A 370 18.75 40.48 36.05
N GLU A 371 19.04 40.48 37.36
CA GLU A 371 19.25 41.70 38.14
C GLU A 371 20.74 42.11 38.34
N GLU A 372 21.71 41.31 37.89
CA GLU A 372 23.15 41.63 38.05
C GLU A 372 23.86 42.26 36.81
N SER A 373 23.14 42.66 35.77
CA SER A 373 23.76 43.26 34.57
C SER A 373 23.55 44.77 34.38
N ASP A 374 22.95 45.50 35.36
CA ASP A 374 22.63 46.93 35.22
C ASP A 374 23.43 47.87 36.19
N GLU A 375 24.51 47.44 36.80
CA GLU A 375 25.41 48.32 37.50
C GLU A 375 26.81 48.24 36.89
N ASP A 376 27.12 49.12 35.95
CA ASP A 376 28.41 49.82 35.73
C ASP A 376 28.37 50.54 34.36
N CYS A 377 27.65 51.66 34.32
CA CYS A 377 27.89 52.72 33.37
C CYS A 377 28.56 53.89 34.11
N ASP A 378 29.88 53.80 34.25
CA ASP A 378 30.69 54.93 34.67
C ASP A 378 30.56 56.11 33.69
N GLU A 379 29.98 57.19 34.17
CA GLU A 379 30.02 58.52 33.56
C GLU A 379 31.46 59.01 33.43
N GLN A 380 32.00 59.10 32.23
CA GLN A 380 33.18 59.91 31.96
C GLN A 380 32.77 61.31 31.48
N PRO A 381 33.37 62.40 32.04
CA PRO A 381 33.00 63.75 31.68
C PRO A 381 33.55 64.16 30.31
N LEU A 382 32.71 64.88 29.56
CA LEU A 382 33.00 65.51 28.27
C LEU A 382 34.13 66.59 28.50
N GLU A 383 35.27 66.38 27.91
CA GLU A 383 36.28 67.42 27.70
C GLU A 383 35.93 68.19 26.40
N ASP A 384 35.82 69.49 26.57
CA ASP A 384 35.69 70.49 25.51
C ASP A 384 36.89 70.43 24.57
N VAL A 385 36.70 70.29 23.28
CA VAL A 385 37.75 70.55 22.28
C VAL A 385 37.22 71.66 21.33
N ASP A 386 37.88 72.81 21.50
CA ASP A 386 37.74 73.99 20.66
C ASP A 386 38.00 73.70 19.18
N MET A 387 37.09 74.25 18.33
CA MET A 387 37.33 74.37 16.92
C MET A 387 38.15 75.60 16.60
N GLU A 388 39.29 75.42 15.98
CA GLU A 388 39.89 76.47 15.13
C GLU A 388 39.89 76.06 13.68
N MET A 389 39.30 76.97 12.88
CA MET A 389 39.27 76.91 11.41
C MET A 389 40.63 77.43 10.86
N GLY A 390 41.11 76.73 9.81
CA GLY A 390 42.16 77.13 8.94
C GLY A 390 42.03 76.42 7.57
#